data_4495650552c2a1e5164a363405281704
#
_entry.id   4495650552c2a1e5164a363405281704
#
_cell.length_a   1.000
_cell.length_b   1.000
_cell.length_c   1.000
_cell.angle_alpha   90.00
_cell.angle_beta   90.00
_cell.angle_gamma   90.00
#
_symmetry.space_group_name_H-M   'P 1'
#
loop_
_entity.id
_entity.type
_entity.pdbx_description
1 polymer ?
#
loop_
_entity_poly.entity_id
_entity_poly.type
_entity_poly.pdbx_seq_one_letter_code
_entity_poly.pdbx_strand_id
1 'polypeptide(L)'
;MVEYSILKPPPRRHRRMVTTLACVVLVTAVALGAFAVGKHTRSAGRRGQAGGAGKTAPPAIQPLTVVSTSPAAGATNIPSDQVVTVRLSSPVASDSGMPTFTPPVGGTWLKVGPTTISFAATAPFIPTSTETLTIPAGASGLRDTTGAVLAAPVSTSFTITQASTERLQQLLAQLGYLPLSYTPAAPIASPIEAATAQSGTFSWRWAGAPESLISLWTEGSENVITKGAVMNFENQHGLTVDGLVGRQVWTALLT
;
A
#
# COMPACT_ATOMS: atom_id res chain seq x y z
N MET A 1 18.07 0.22 62.68
CA MET A 1 19.07 0.32 61.59
C MET A 1 18.73 -0.79 60.62
N VAL A 2 18.00 -0.44 59.52
CA VAL A 2 17.57 -1.41 58.51
C VAL A 2 18.39 -1.13 57.26
N GLU A 3 19.20 -2.10 56.90
CA GLU A 3 20.11 -2.05 55.75
C GLU A 3 19.33 -2.25 54.45
N TYR A 4 19.28 -1.22 53.59
CA TYR A 4 18.70 -1.32 52.27
C TYR A 4 19.72 -1.95 51.29
N SER A 5 19.49 -3.20 50.93
CA SER A 5 20.25 -3.89 49.92
C SER A 5 19.90 -3.34 48.54
N ILE A 6 20.83 -2.65 47.88
CA ILE A 6 20.69 -2.11 46.52
C ILE A 6 20.76 -3.27 45.53
N LEU A 7 19.64 -3.66 44.96
CA LEU A 7 19.54 -4.62 43.85
C LEU A 7 20.16 -4.03 42.58
N LYS A 8 21.26 -4.65 42.14
CA LYS A 8 21.98 -4.36 40.90
C LYS A 8 21.12 -4.73 39.68
N PRO A 9 20.93 -3.85 38.71
CA PRO A 9 20.14 -4.16 37.52
C PRO A 9 20.83 -5.22 36.65
N PRO A 10 20.05 -6.08 35.94
CA PRO A 10 20.61 -7.13 35.11
C PRO A 10 21.28 -6.56 33.85
N PRO A 11 22.27 -7.26 33.25
CA PRO A 11 23.02 -6.80 32.10
C PRO A 11 22.15 -6.76 30.86
N ARG A 12 22.24 -5.66 30.09
CA ARG A 12 21.62 -5.48 28.80
C ARG A 12 22.15 -6.51 27.80
N ARG A 13 21.31 -7.46 27.37
CA ARG A 13 21.62 -8.35 26.26
C ARG A 13 21.59 -7.55 24.94
N HIS A 14 22.75 -7.37 24.34
CA HIS A 14 22.87 -6.92 22.95
C HIS A 14 22.15 -7.91 22.02
N ARG A 15 21.02 -7.52 21.48
CA ARG A 15 20.38 -8.22 20.35
C ARG A 15 21.28 -8.04 19.13
N ARG A 16 21.97 -9.10 18.73
CA ARG A 16 22.66 -9.16 17.44
C ARG A 16 21.61 -9.05 16.34
N MET A 17 21.72 -8.00 15.53
CA MET A 17 21.01 -7.87 14.26
C MET A 17 21.43 -9.04 13.38
N VAL A 18 20.50 -9.97 13.13
CA VAL A 18 20.67 -10.99 12.09
C VAL A 18 20.24 -10.34 10.79
N THR A 19 21.23 -9.95 10.00
CA THR A 19 21.02 -9.48 8.62
C THR A 19 20.66 -10.69 7.79
N THR A 20 19.38 -10.86 7.48
CA THR A 20 18.92 -11.90 6.54
C THR A 20 19.28 -11.46 5.13
N LEU A 21 20.29 -12.08 4.57
CA LEU A 21 20.70 -11.96 3.17
C LEU A 21 19.61 -12.63 2.32
N ALA A 22 18.86 -11.85 1.55
CA ALA A 22 17.91 -12.37 0.57
C ALA A 22 18.68 -13.00 -0.60
N CYS A 23 18.66 -14.33 -0.71
CA CYS A 23 19.13 -15.05 -1.88
C CYS A 23 18.23 -14.74 -3.07
N VAL A 24 18.76 -13.99 -4.03
CA VAL A 24 18.18 -13.86 -5.36
C VAL A 24 18.44 -15.16 -6.11
N VAL A 25 17.41 -15.97 -6.32
CA VAL A 25 17.47 -17.13 -7.20
C VAL A 25 17.31 -16.65 -8.63
N LEU A 26 18.43 -16.63 -9.35
CA LEU A 26 18.49 -16.37 -10.79
C LEU A 26 18.12 -17.67 -11.53
N VAL A 27 16.90 -17.74 -12.06
CA VAL A 27 16.50 -18.83 -12.97
C VAL A 27 16.95 -18.44 -14.38
N THR A 28 18.07 -18.99 -14.80
CA THR A 28 18.52 -18.96 -16.21
C THR A 28 17.82 -20.05 -16.99
N ALA A 29 16.85 -19.67 -17.83
CA ALA A 29 16.29 -20.59 -18.83
C ALA A 29 17.30 -20.73 -19.98
N VAL A 30 17.91 -21.92 -20.08
CA VAL A 30 18.74 -22.31 -21.22
C VAL A 30 17.79 -22.79 -22.33
N ALA A 31 17.66 -22.00 -23.41
CA ALA A 31 17.01 -22.40 -24.62
C ALA A 31 18.00 -23.26 -25.46
N LEU A 32 17.80 -24.54 -25.54
CA LEU A 32 18.49 -25.43 -26.46
C LEU A 32 17.99 -25.19 -27.89
N GLY A 33 18.77 -24.49 -28.70
CA GLY A 33 18.56 -24.35 -30.13
C GLY A 33 18.96 -25.62 -30.85
N ALA A 34 18.02 -26.28 -31.50
CA ALA A 34 18.30 -27.40 -32.38
C ALA A 34 18.88 -26.88 -33.70
N PHE A 35 20.14 -27.24 -33.99
CA PHE A 35 20.76 -27.06 -35.30
C PHE A 35 20.25 -28.15 -36.28
N ALA A 36 19.45 -27.73 -37.26
CA ALA A 36 19.13 -28.56 -38.41
C ALA A 36 20.17 -28.34 -39.49
N VAL A 37 20.97 -29.36 -39.73
CA VAL A 37 21.91 -29.43 -40.85
C VAL A 37 21.12 -29.76 -42.13
N GLY A 38 20.87 -28.74 -42.97
CA GLY A 38 20.27 -28.93 -44.30
C GLY A 38 21.34 -29.06 -45.38
N LYS A 39 21.29 -30.19 -46.09
CA LYS A 39 22.18 -30.55 -47.20
C LYS A 39 22.04 -29.58 -48.39
N HIS A 40 23.18 -29.14 -48.90
CA HIS A 40 23.29 -28.43 -50.18
C HIS A 40 22.91 -29.32 -51.37
N THR A 41 21.92 -28.90 -52.14
CA THR A 41 21.77 -29.30 -53.52
C THR A 41 21.89 -28.03 -54.39
N ARG A 42 22.95 -28.00 -55.16
CA ARG A 42 23.11 -27.00 -56.22
C ARG A 42 22.16 -27.36 -57.35
N SER A 43 21.34 -26.39 -57.77
CA SER A 43 20.74 -26.38 -59.08
C SER A 43 20.92 -25.00 -59.68
N ALA A 44 21.49 -25.01 -60.87
CA ALA A 44 21.86 -23.85 -61.65
C ALA A 44 20.65 -23.31 -62.43
N GLY A 45 20.59 -22.00 -62.52
CA GLY A 45 20.06 -21.31 -63.69
C GLY A 45 18.61 -20.86 -63.69
N ARG A 46 18.35 -19.57 -63.47
CA ARG A 46 17.76 -18.74 -64.53
C ARG A 46 17.70 -17.24 -64.09
N ARG A 47 18.24 -16.39 -64.91
CA ARG A 47 18.05 -14.94 -64.90
C ARG A 47 16.57 -14.62 -65.06
N GLY A 48 16.10 -13.63 -64.33
CA GLY A 48 14.81 -13.01 -64.61
C GLY A 48 14.35 -12.11 -63.45
N GLN A 49 14.86 -10.91 -63.40
CA GLN A 49 14.03 -9.70 -63.45
C GLN A 49 13.18 -9.26 -62.24
N ALA A 50 13.43 -8.02 -61.94
CA ALA A 50 12.53 -7.02 -61.38
C ALA A 50 12.39 -6.96 -59.86
N GLY A 51 13.03 -5.90 -59.35
CA GLY A 51 12.79 -5.34 -58.04
C GLY A 51 11.30 -5.16 -57.69
N GLY A 52 10.87 -5.97 -56.80
CA GLY A 52 9.77 -5.63 -55.94
C GLY A 52 10.39 -5.06 -54.65
N ALA A 53 10.38 -3.74 -54.49
CA ALA A 53 10.58 -3.13 -53.22
C ALA A 53 9.51 -3.71 -52.28
N GLY A 54 9.92 -4.72 -51.53
CA GLY A 54 9.06 -5.27 -50.46
C GLY A 54 8.73 -4.12 -49.53
N LYS A 55 7.46 -3.65 -49.60
CA LYS A 55 6.91 -2.80 -48.54
C LYS A 55 7.07 -3.61 -47.26
N THR A 56 8.11 -3.28 -46.51
CA THR A 56 8.23 -3.76 -45.13
C THR A 56 6.97 -3.33 -44.43
N ALA A 57 6.12 -4.28 -44.06
CA ALA A 57 4.93 -3.97 -43.28
C ALA A 57 5.38 -3.20 -42.03
N PRO A 58 4.67 -2.14 -41.67
CA PRO A 58 4.99 -1.43 -40.42
C PRO A 58 5.08 -2.46 -39.27
N PRO A 59 6.03 -2.32 -38.34
CA PRO A 59 6.13 -3.23 -37.22
C PRO A 59 4.76 -3.25 -36.51
N ALA A 60 4.24 -4.44 -36.27
CA ALA A 60 2.98 -4.63 -35.56
C ALA A 60 3.10 -4.01 -34.18
N ILE A 61 2.24 -3.05 -33.86
CA ILE A 61 2.19 -2.42 -32.53
C ILE A 61 1.82 -3.53 -31.53
N GLN A 62 2.75 -3.85 -30.62
CA GLN A 62 2.49 -4.81 -29.56
C GLN A 62 1.53 -4.18 -28.55
N PRO A 63 0.48 -4.90 -28.08
CA PRO A 63 -0.43 -4.35 -27.09
C PRO A 63 0.31 -4.05 -25.78
N LEU A 64 -0.06 -2.95 -25.15
CA LEU A 64 0.41 -2.60 -23.82
C LEU A 64 -0.12 -3.64 -22.83
N THR A 65 0.70 -4.05 -21.86
CA THR A 65 0.30 -4.98 -20.80
C THR A 65 0.76 -4.47 -19.44
N VAL A 66 -0.01 -4.83 -18.39
CA VAL A 66 0.41 -4.63 -16.99
C VAL A 66 1.34 -5.78 -16.62
N VAL A 67 2.58 -5.46 -16.30
CA VAL A 67 3.59 -6.44 -15.89
C VAL A 67 3.43 -6.81 -14.42
N SER A 68 3.20 -5.80 -13.57
CA SER A 68 2.98 -5.99 -12.14
C SER A 68 2.31 -4.78 -11.50
N THR A 69 1.66 -5.01 -10.37
CA THR A 69 1.19 -3.99 -9.43
C THR A 69 1.82 -4.22 -8.06
N SER A 70 2.04 -3.16 -7.33
CA SER A 70 2.35 -3.20 -5.91
C SER A 70 1.37 -2.26 -5.20
N PRO A 71 0.55 -2.76 -4.27
CA PRO A 71 0.40 -4.16 -3.85
C PRO A 71 0.00 -5.11 -4.98
N ALA A 72 0.33 -6.41 -4.83
CA ALA A 72 -0.11 -7.45 -5.75
C ALA A 72 -1.62 -7.72 -5.61
N ALA A 73 -2.23 -8.35 -6.62
CA ALA A 73 -3.62 -8.76 -6.56
C ALA A 73 -3.89 -9.70 -5.39
N GLY A 74 -4.94 -9.42 -4.60
CA GLY A 74 -5.31 -10.21 -3.43
C GLY A 74 -4.40 -10.04 -2.22
N ALA A 75 -3.45 -9.10 -2.24
CA ALA A 75 -2.58 -8.85 -1.09
C ALA A 75 -3.39 -8.38 0.13
N THR A 76 -3.03 -8.88 1.30
CA THR A 76 -3.65 -8.53 2.58
C THR A 76 -2.62 -7.92 3.53
N ASN A 77 -3.10 -7.33 4.62
CA ASN A 77 -2.26 -6.67 5.63
C ASN A 77 -1.36 -5.56 5.05
N ILE A 78 -1.89 -4.80 4.11
CA ILE A 78 -1.18 -3.68 3.50
C ILE A 78 -1.22 -2.48 4.45
N PRO A 79 -0.08 -1.83 4.72
CA PRO A 79 -0.04 -0.61 5.53
C PRO A 79 -0.87 0.53 4.92
N SER A 80 -1.45 1.40 5.77
CA SER A 80 -2.25 2.55 5.34
C SER A 80 -1.46 3.58 4.53
N ASP A 81 -0.15 3.64 4.70
CA ASP A 81 0.80 4.52 4.01
C ASP A 81 1.47 3.87 2.79
N GLN A 82 0.95 2.71 2.35
CA GLN A 82 1.53 1.95 1.23
C GLN A 82 1.55 2.77 -0.06
N VAL A 83 2.73 2.85 -0.68
CA VAL A 83 2.88 3.40 -2.02
C VAL A 83 2.36 2.39 -3.05
N VAL A 84 1.42 2.81 -3.89
CA VAL A 84 0.89 1.96 -4.97
C VAL A 84 1.63 2.25 -6.27
N THR A 85 2.11 1.19 -6.93
CA THR A 85 2.81 1.30 -8.22
C THR A 85 2.23 0.35 -9.26
N VAL A 86 2.28 0.78 -10.52
CA VAL A 86 1.93 -0.04 -11.69
C VAL A 86 3.11 -0.04 -12.65
N ARG A 87 3.58 -1.23 -13.01
CA ARG A 87 4.62 -1.44 -14.01
C ARG A 87 4.01 -1.99 -15.30
N LEU A 88 4.36 -1.37 -16.40
CA LEU A 88 3.87 -1.68 -17.74
C LEU A 88 4.98 -2.28 -18.62
N SER A 89 4.59 -2.92 -19.71
CA SER A 89 5.51 -3.52 -20.69
C SER A 89 6.27 -2.49 -21.54
N SER A 90 5.71 -1.27 -21.68
CA SER A 90 6.24 -0.21 -22.53
C SER A 90 6.19 1.15 -21.84
N PRO A 91 6.98 2.15 -22.29
CA PRO A 91 6.98 3.50 -21.71
C PRO A 91 5.61 4.17 -21.81
N VAL A 92 5.15 4.77 -20.71
CA VAL A 92 3.84 5.42 -20.59
C VAL A 92 3.85 6.79 -21.28
N ALA A 93 2.83 7.07 -22.10
CA ALA A 93 2.61 8.40 -22.68
C ALA A 93 2.18 9.41 -21.60
N SER A 94 2.52 10.69 -21.78
CA SER A 94 2.23 11.74 -20.80
C SER A 94 0.75 12.08 -20.69
N ASP A 95 -0.01 11.85 -21.77
CA ASP A 95 -1.45 12.13 -21.92
C ASP A 95 -2.33 10.89 -21.71
N SER A 96 -1.79 9.84 -21.08
CA SER A 96 -2.54 8.61 -20.78
C SER A 96 -3.62 8.82 -19.73
N GLY A 97 -4.73 8.09 -19.88
CA GLY A 97 -5.69 7.90 -18.80
C GLY A 97 -5.06 7.18 -17.62
N MET A 98 -5.31 7.66 -16.40
CA MET A 98 -4.68 7.11 -15.20
C MET A 98 -5.59 6.11 -14.49
N PRO A 99 -5.01 5.17 -13.72
CA PRO A 99 -5.79 4.25 -12.89
C PRO A 99 -6.62 4.98 -11.83
N THR A 100 -7.70 4.32 -11.39
CA THR A 100 -8.61 4.83 -10.36
C THR A 100 -8.79 3.82 -9.24
N PHE A 101 -9.16 4.32 -8.06
CA PHE A 101 -9.48 3.49 -6.90
C PHE A 101 -10.99 3.44 -6.65
N THR A 102 -11.45 2.29 -6.18
CA THR A 102 -12.78 2.10 -5.62
C THR A 102 -12.65 1.41 -4.25
N PRO A 103 -13.02 2.09 -3.14
CA PRO A 103 -13.53 3.47 -3.05
C PRO A 103 -12.52 4.54 -3.54
N PRO A 104 -12.98 5.77 -3.89
CA PRO A 104 -12.06 6.82 -4.31
C PRO A 104 -11.04 7.16 -3.24
N VAL A 105 -9.77 7.27 -3.64
CA VAL A 105 -8.65 7.70 -2.78
C VAL A 105 -8.09 8.99 -3.35
N GLY A 106 -7.91 10.00 -2.50
CA GLY A 106 -7.32 11.28 -2.90
C GLY A 106 -5.83 11.13 -3.20
N GLY A 107 -5.39 11.73 -4.31
CA GLY A 107 -3.99 11.70 -4.71
C GLY A 107 -3.80 11.87 -6.21
N THR A 108 -2.55 11.74 -6.66
CA THR A 108 -2.15 11.90 -8.06
C THR A 108 -1.21 10.78 -8.50
N TRP A 109 -1.33 10.40 -9.78
CA TRP A 109 -0.38 9.47 -10.39
C TRP A 109 0.83 10.21 -10.94
N LEU A 110 2.01 9.72 -10.60
CA LEU A 110 3.30 10.27 -11.02
C LEU A 110 4.05 9.22 -11.86
N LYS A 111 4.69 9.67 -12.92
CA LYS A 111 5.60 8.85 -13.71
C LYS A 111 6.96 8.82 -13.01
N VAL A 112 7.28 7.71 -12.36
CA VAL A 112 8.53 7.52 -11.60
C VAL A 112 9.62 6.79 -12.39
N GLY A 113 9.28 6.33 -13.58
CA GLY A 113 10.18 5.68 -14.53
C GLY A 113 9.54 5.57 -15.91
N PRO A 114 10.27 5.14 -16.94
CA PRO A 114 9.72 5.00 -18.28
C PRO A 114 8.46 4.13 -18.32
N THR A 115 8.49 2.99 -17.66
CA THR A 115 7.42 1.98 -17.65
C THR A 115 6.68 1.91 -16.31
N THR A 116 6.93 2.81 -15.36
CA THR A 116 6.39 2.73 -14.00
C THR A 116 5.71 4.03 -13.62
N ILE A 117 4.47 3.90 -13.15
CA ILE A 117 3.72 4.97 -12.51
C ILE A 117 3.51 4.63 -11.03
N SER A 118 3.47 5.65 -10.19
CA SER A 118 3.27 5.56 -8.75
C SER A 118 2.18 6.51 -8.31
N PHE A 119 1.35 6.08 -7.37
CA PHE A 119 0.31 6.91 -6.78
C PHE A 119 0.85 7.65 -5.56
N ALA A 120 0.82 8.97 -5.62
CA ALA A 120 1.10 9.85 -4.48
C ALA A 120 -0.22 10.18 -3.79
N ALA A 121 -0.55 9.44 -2.75
CA ALA A 121 -1.75 9.67 -1.95
C ALA A 121 -1.61 10.96 -1.14
N THR A 122 -2.73 11.67 -0.91
CA THR A 122 -2.79 12.88 -0.05
C THR A 122 -3.22 12.56 1.38
N ALA A 123 -3.76 11.36 1.61
CA ALA A 123 -4.17 10.83 2.90
C ALA A 123 -3.91 9.32 2.94
N PRO A 124 -3.82 8.69 4.12
CA PRO A 124 -3.63 7.25 4.23
C PRO A 124 -4.82 6.49 3.65
N PHE A 125 -4.59 5.27 3.20
CA PHE A 125 -5.68 4.33 2.97
C PHE A 125 -6.40 4.04 4.28
N ILE A 126 -7.72 3.94 4.22
CA ILE A 126 -8.53 3.69 5.42
C ILE A 126 -8.22 2.30 5.98
N PRO A 127 -7.84 2.17 7.26
CA PRO A 127 -7.63 0.88 7.88
C PRO A 127 -8.86 -0.04 7.73
N THR A 128 -8.64 -1.33 7.61
CA THR A 128 -9.65 -2.38 7.38
C THR A 128 -10.42 -2.29 6.05
N SER A 129 -10.09 -1.34 5.16
CA SER A 129 -10.73 -1.25 3.86
C SER A 129 -10.16 -2.27 2.86
N THR A 130 -10.96 -2.57 1.85
CA THR A 130 -10.51 -3.23 0.63
C THR A 130 -10.52 -2.21 -0.48
N GLU A 131 -9.36 -1.99 -1.08
CA GLU A 131 -9.18 -1.07 -2.18
C GLU A 131 -9.11 -1.85 -3.49
N THR A 132 -9.85 -1.38 -4.52
CA THR A 132 -9.78 -1.93 -5.86
C THR A 132 -9.16 -0.89 -6.79
N LEU A 133 -8.00 -1.22 -7.35
CA LEU A 133 -7.32 -0.45 -8.37
C LEU A 133 -7.83 -0.91 -9.74
N THR A 134 -8.40 -0.01 -10.53
CA THR A 134 -8.82 -0.26 -11.91
C THR A 134 -7.93 0.52 -12.87
N ILE A 135 -7.27 -0.20 -13.77
CA ILE A 135 -6.41 0.35 -14.81
C ILE A 135 -7.23 0.35 -16.10
N PRO A 136 -7.60 1.54 -16.64
CA PRO A 136 -8.51 1.63 -17.78
C PRO A 136 -7.81 1.19 -19.08
N ALA A 137 -8.60 0.63 -19.99
CA ALA A 137 -8.19 0.19 -21.33
C ALA A 137 -8.76 1.08 -22.44
N GLY A 138 -8.34 0.81 -23.67
CA GLY A 138 -8.84 1.50 -24.85
C GLY A 138 -8.30 2.92 -25.02
N ALA A 139 -8.93 3.69 -25.90
CA ALA A 139 -8.44 5.00 -26.33
C ALA A 139 -8.32 6.04 -25.20
N SER A 140 -9.18 5.97 -24.18
CA SER A 140 -9.17 6.86 -23.00
C SER A 140 -8.38 6.28 -21.83
N GLY A 141 -7.83 5.07 -21.97
CA GLY A 141 -7.06 4.38 -20.94
C GLY A 141 -5.57 4.67 -20.97
N LEU A 142 -4.82 3.80 -20.29
CA LEU A 142 -3.37 3.83 -20.34
C LEU A 142 -2.87 3.54 -21.76
N ARG A 143 -1.96 4.39 -22.23
CA ARG A 143 -1.30 4.28 -23.54
C ARG A 143 0.20 4.32 -23.36
N ASP A 144 0.90 3.66 -24.25
CA ASP A 144 2.34 3.83 -24.38
C ASP A 144 2.72 4.98 -25.33
N THR A 145 3.99 5.29 -25.43
CA THR A 145 4.51 6.35 -26.31
C THR A 145 4.35 6.07 -27.79
N THR A 146 4.00 4.84 -28.20
CA THR A 146 3.70 4.46 -29.57
C THR A 146 2.20 4.48 -29.89
N GLY A 147 1.36 4.75 -28.88
CA GLY A 147 -0.10 4.73 -28.99
C GLY A 147 -0.73 3.36 -28.72
N ALA A 148 0.07 2.34 -28.36
CA ALA A 148 -0.49 1.05 -27.95
C ALA A 148 -1.26 1.18 -26.63
N VAL A 149 -2.39 0.48 -26.53
CA VAL A 149 -3.32 0.51 -25.40
C VAL A 149 -3.46 -0.87 -24.77
N LEU A 150 -3.98 -0.90 -23.54
CA LEU A 150 -4.43 -2.15 -22.92
C LEU A 150 -5.63 -2.69 -23.71
N ALA A 151 -5.63 -4.00 -23.97
CA ALA A 151 -6.73 -4.67 -24.69
C ALA A 151 -8.02 -4.73 -23.86
N ALA A 152 -7.90 -4.86 -22.54
CA ALA A 152 -9.01 -4.88 -21.59
C ALA A 152 -8.58 -4.20 -20.28
N PRO A 153 -9.55 -3.65 -19.50
CA PRO A 153 -9.26 -3.09 -18.18
C PRO A 153 -8.67 -4.16 -17.27
N VAL A 154 -7.72 -3.75 -16.43
CA VAL A 154 -7.14 -4.62 -15.40
C VAL A 154 -7.59 -4.10 -14.03
N SER A 155 -8.22 -4.97 -13.24
CA SER A 155 -8.61 -4.69 -11.86
C SER A 155 -7.83 -5.56 -10.90
N THR A 156 -7.38 -4.96 -9.81
CA THR A 156 -6.67 -5.65 -8.72
C THR A 156 -7.15 -5.10 -7.40
N SER A 157 -7.37 -5.97 -6.42
CA SER A 157 -7.81 -5.57 -5.08
C SER A 157 -6.77 -5.97 -4.04
N PHE A 158 -6.69 -5.18 -2.97
CA PHE A 158 -5.87 -5.46 -1.79
C PHE A 158 -6.56 -4.95 -0.54
N THR A 159 -6.22 -5.52 0.63
CA THR A 159 -6.85 -5.18 1.91
C THR A 159 -5.86 -4.48 2.82
N ILE A 160 -6.28 -3.34 3.36
CA ILE A 160 -5.50 -2.53 4.30
C ILE A 160 -5.57 -3.16 5.68
N THR A 161 -4.43 -3.23 6.37
CA THR A 161 -4.36 -3.73 7.74
C THR A 161 -5.15 -2.82 8.69
N GLN A 162 -5.56 -3.38 9.82
CA GLN A 162 -6.10 -2.58 10.91
C GLN A 162 -5.00 -1.69 11.49
N ALA A 163 -5.32 -0.43 11.80
CA ALA A 163 -4.42 0.42 12.56
C ALA A 163 -4.37 -0.06 14.03
N SER A 164 -3.33 0.35 14.76
CA SER A 164 -3.13 -0.09 16.13
C SER A 164 -4.21 0.44 17.09
N THR A 165 -4.47 -0.32 18.16
CA THR A 165 -5.34 0.14 19.26
C THR A 165 -4.79 1.42 19.90
N GLU A 166 -3.47 1.56 19.97
CA GLU A 166 -2.83 2.78 20.45
C GLU A 166 -3.23 4.00 19.60
N ARG A 167 -3.18 3.88 18.26
CA ARG A 167 -3.61 4.99 17.38
C ARG A 167 -5.08 5.32 17.54
N LEU A 168 -5.94 4.32 17.65
CA LEU A 168 -7.36 4.50 17.96
C LEU A 168 -7.54 5.31 19.25
N GLN A 169 -6.85 4.91 20.31
CA GLN A 169 -6.90 5.60 21.62
C GLN A 169 -6.41 7.04 21.51
N GLN A 170 -5.33 7.31 20.78
CA GLN A 170 -4.80 8.64 20.54
C GLN A 170 -5.85 9.55 19.87
N LEU A 171 -6.47 9.08 18.79
CA LEU A 171 -7.50 9.83 18.06
C LEU A 171 -8.74 10.08 18.94
N LEU A 172 -9.23 9.06 19.64
CA LEU A 172 -10.37 9.19 20.55
C LEU A 172 -10.07 10.15 21.71
N ALA A 173 -8.83 10.19 22.22
CA ALA A 173 -8.40 11.14 23.25
C ALA A 173 -8.34 12.58 22.71
N GLN A 174 -7.78 12.77 21.51
CA GLN A 174 -7.69 14.07 20.85
C GLN A 174 -9.08 14.66 20.55
N LEU A 175 -10.03 13.81 20.14
CA LEU A 175 -11.42 14.19 19.88
C LEU A 175 -12.29 14.30 21.15
N GLY A 176 -11.75 13.94 22.31
CA GLY A 176 -12.45 14.09 23.60
C GLY A 176 -13.36 12.95 24.00
N TYR A 177 -13.32 11.81 23.32
CA TYR A 177 -14.13 10.64 23.63
C TYR A 177 -13.57 9.80 24.78
N LEU A 178 -12.27 9.91 25.06
CA LEU A 178 -11.65 9.24 26.21
C LEU A 178 -11.63 10.15 27.46
N PRO A 179 -11.67 9.56 28.67
CA PRO A 179 -11.42 10.27 29.92
C PRO A 179 -9.96 10.68 30.11
N LEU A 180 -9.13 10.46 29.11
CA LEU A 180 -7.74 10.84 29.03
C LEU A 180 -7.55 11.88 27.93
N SER A 181 -6.56 12.75 28.08
CA SER A 181 -5.98 13.58 27.03
C SER A 181 -4.73 12.89 26.48
N TYR A 182 -4.44 13.14 25.21
CA TYR A 182 -3.21 12.69 24.56
C TYR A 182 -2.41 13.91 24.10
N THR A 183 -1.13 13.94 24.46
CA THR A 183 -0.18 14.97 24.03
C THR A 183 0.88 14.32 23.17
N PRO A 184 0.89 14.56 21.83
CA PRO A 184 1.93 14.03 20.96
C PRO A 184 3.29 14.67 21.28
N ALA A 185 4.36 13.90 21.19
CA ALA A 185 5.74 14.38 21.36
C ALA A 185 6.18 15.32 20.23
N ALA A 186 5.60 15.15 19.02
CA ALA A 186 5.81 16.01 17.86
C ALA A 186 4.54 16.03 16.99
N PRO A 187 4.34 17.09 16.17
CA PRO A 187 3.29 17.09 15.15
C PRO A 187 3.48 15.95 14.15
N ILE A 188 2.38 15.50 13.52
CA ILE A 188 2.43 14.54 12.41
C ILE A 188 3.27 15.13 11.28
N ALA A 189 4.29 14.40 10.82
CA ALA A 189 5.22 14.86 9.79
C ALA A 189 4.53 14.92 8.40
N SER A 190 3.58 14.02 8.13
CA SER A 190 2.85 13.95 6.88
C SER A 190 1.41 13.49 7.11
N PRO A 191 0.41 14.05 6.41
CA PRO A 191 -0.98 13.59 6.49
C PRO A 191 -1.14 12.08 6.23
N ILE A 192 -0.26 11.50 5.42
CA ILE A 192 -0.30 10.06 5.10
C ILE A 192 -0.01 9.16 6.32
N GLU A 193 0.62 9.72 7.35
CA GLU A 193 0.90 9.02 8.61
C GLU A 193 -0.27 9.10 9.62
N ALA A 194 -1.39 9.72 9.23
CA ALA A 194 -2.51 9.95 10.16
C ALA A 194 -3.11 8.68 10.77
N ALA A 195 -2.96 7.52 10.09
CA ALA A 195 -3.41 6.22 10.60
C ALA A 195 -2.35 5.50 11.46
N THR A 196 -1.15 6.07 11.62
CA THR A 196 -0.03 5.47 12.36
C THR A 196 0.02 5.99 13.79
N ALA A 197 0.29 5.10 14.76
CA ALA A 197 0.50 5.50 16.15
C ALA A 197 1.70 6.44 16.28
N GLN A 198 1.56 7.45 17.13
CA GLN A 198 2.55 8.49 17.35
C GLN A 198 3.17 8.38 18.74
N SER A 199 4.40 8.83 18.88
CA SER A 199 5.01 8.99 20.20
C SER A 199 4.31 10.12 20.96
N GLY A 200 4.02 9.90 22.23
CA GLY A 200 3.36 10.89 23.07
C GLY A 200 3.00 10.34 24.44
N THR A 201 2.15 11.02 25.16
CA THR A 201 1.75 10.64 26.52
C THR A 201 0.25 10.79 26.73
N PHE A 202 -0.36 9.81 27.41
CA PHE A 202 -1.72 9.93 27.92
C PHE A 202 -1.71 10.45 29.37
N SER A 203 -2.67 11.29 29.70
CA SER A 203 -2.90 11.78 31.05
C SER A 203 -4.40 11.83 31.35
N TRP A 204 -4.78 11.46 32.58
CA TRP A 204 -6.17 11.60 33.02
C TRP A 204 -6.61 13.08 33.02
N ARG A 205 -7.81 13.34 32.52
CA ARG A 205 -8.32 14.72 32.37
C ARG A 205 -8.61 15.41 33.72
N TRP A 206 -8.71 14.64 34.81
CA TRP A 206 -8.89 15.18 36.16
C TRP A 206 -7.95 14.51 37.14
N ALA A 207 -7.49 15.29 38.09
CA ALA A 207 -6.69 14.79 39.18
C ALA A 207 -7.55 13.89 40.12
N GLY A 208 -6.95 12.83 40.63
CA GLY A 208 -7.64 11.93 41.55
C GLY A 208 -8.66 11.01 40.91
N ALA A 209 -8.43 10.58 39.68
CA ALA A 209 -9.21 9.52 39.08
C ALA A 209 -9.18 8.27 40.00
N PRO A 210 -10.35 7.62 40.28
CA PRO A 210 -10.40 6.45 41.15
C PRO A 210 -9.50 5.32 40.62
N GLU A 211 -8.81 4.63 41.52
CA GLU A 211 -7.95 3.49 41.18
C GLU A 211 -8.71 2.39 40.40
N SER A 212 -10.00 2.17 40.76
CA SER A 212 -10.89 1.26 40.05
C SER A 212 -11.13 1.64 38.59
N LEU A 213 -11.05 2.93 38.23
CA LEU A 213 -11.13 3.40 36.85
C LEU A 213 -9.75 3.30 36.16
N ILE A 214 -8.69 3.71 36.87
CA ILE A 214 -7.33 3.64 36.36
C ILE A 214 -6.95 2.21 35.96
N SER A 215 -7.31 1.24 36.78
CA SER A 215 -7.02 -0.19 36.53
C SER A 215 -7.72 -0.78 35.29
N LEU A 216 -8.74 -0.12 34.77
CA LEU A 216 -9.45 -0.53 33.54
C LEU A 216 -8.78 -0.01 32.26
N TRP A 217 -7.78 0.86 32.39
CA TRP A 217 -7.07 1.45 31.26
C TRP A 217 -5.73 0.76 31.01
N THR A 218 -5.47 0.47 29.75
CA THR A 218 -4.16 0.03 29.28
C THR A 218 -3.91 0.63 27.90
N GLU A 219 -2.82 1.38 27.77
CA GLU A 219 -2.39 1.95 26.50
C GLU A 219 -2.04 0.86 25.50
N GLY A 220 -2.43 1.04 24.25
CA GLY A 220 -2.15 0.12 23.14
C GLY A 220 -2.91 -1.21 23.19
N SER A 221 -3.76 -1.41 24.20
CA SER A 221 -4.54 -2.64 24.37
C SER A 221 -6.03 -2.35 24.38
N GLU A 222 -6.82 -3.30 23.88
CA GLU A 222 -8.28 -3.24 23.99
C GLU A 222 -8.70 -3.29 25.46
N ASN A 223 -9.60 -2.38 25.84
CA ASN A 223 -10.15 -2.31 27.20
C ASN A 223 -11.55 -1.69 27.17
N VAL A 224 -12.26 -1.80 28.29
CA VAL A 224 -13.66 -1.35 28.41
C VAL A 224 -13.80 0.18 28.25
N ILE A 225 -12.78 0.96 28.63
CA ILE A 225 -12.77 2.41 28.47
C ILE A 225 -12.69 2.77 26.97
N THR A 226 -11.78 2.13 26.26
CA THR A 226 -11.64 2.31 24.80
C THR A 226 -12.92 1.89 24.09
N LYS A 227 -13.49 0.72 24.44
CA LYS A 227 -14.76 0.27 23.84
C LYS A 227 -15.91 1.23 24.09
N GLY A 228 -16.05 1.74 25.31
CA GLY A 228 -17.06 2.74 25.65
C GLY A 228 -16.87 4.04 24.86
N ALA A 229 -15.63 4.47 24.65
CA ALA A 229 -15.32 5.65 23.83
C ALA A 229 -15.68 5.44 22.35
N VAL A 230 -15.42 4.24 21.80
CA VAL A 230 -15.82 3.88 20.44
C VAL A 230 -17.34 3.93 20.30
N MET A 231 -18.08 3.31 21.22
CA MET A 231 -19.56 3.31 21.20
C MET A 231 -20.13 4.73 21.28
N ASN A 232 -19.54 5.61 22.10
CA ASN A 232 -19.94 7.02 22.17
C ASN A 232 -19.64 7.76 20.86
N PHE A 233 -18.46 7.53 20.27
CA PHE A 233 -18.09 8.07 18.96
C PHE A 233 -19.07 7.63 17.87
N GLU A 234 -19.36 6.32 17.78
CA GLU A 234 -20.31 5.74 16.84
C GLU A 234 -21.70 6.40 16.97
N ASN A 235 -22.20 6.53 18.20
CA ASN A 235 -23.48 7.17 18.47
C ASN A 235 -23.52 8.64 17.99
N GLN A 236 -22.48 9.41 18.26
CA GLN A 236 -22.42 10.81 17.86
C GLN A 236 -22.23 11.02 16.35
N HIS A 237 -21.64 10.04 15.66
CA HIS A 237 -21.44 10.07 14.22
C HIS A 237 -22.53 9.30 13.42
N GLY A 238 -23.58 8.84 14.08
CA GLY A 238 -24.70 8.13 13.42
C GLY A 238 -24.29 6.78 12.83
N LEU A 239 -23.26 6.16 13.38
CA LEU A 239 -22.81 4.82 13.01
C LEU A 239 -23.55 3.75 13.82
N THR A 240 -23.45 2.48 13.42
CA THR A 240 -23.95 1.37 14.23
C THR A 240 -23.17 1.30 15.54
N VAL A 241 -23.87 1.36 16.68
CA VAL A 241 -23.26 1.36 18.02
C VAL A 241 -23.00 -0.08 18.45
N ASP A 242 -21.86 -0.64 18.06
CA ASP A 242 -21.47 -2.03 18.41
C ASP A 242 -20.09 -2.09 19.12
N GLY A 243 -19.36 -0.98 19.11
CA GLY A 243 -18.02 -0.86 19.67
C GLY A 243 -16.97 -1.63 18.86
N LEU A 244 -17.24 -1.90 17.57
CA LEU A 244 -16.30 -2.54 16.64
C LEU A 244 -15.64 -1.51 15.73
N VAL A 245 -14.33 -1.52 15.71
CA VAL A 245 -13.55 -0.52 14.97
C VAL A 245 -13.32 -0.97 13.52
N GLY A 246 -14.40 -0.87 12.73
CA GLY A 246 -14.37 -1.16 11.31
C GLY A 246 -14.04 0.04 10.43
N ARG A 247 -14.11 -0.16 9.10
CA ARG A 247 -13.85 0.87 8.09
C ARG A 247 -14.63 2.18 8.33
N GLN A 248 -15.91 2.10 8.72
CA GLN A 248 -16.74 3.29 8.94
C GLN A 248 -16.21 4.15 10.09
N VAL A 249 -15.80 3.51 11.20
CA VAL A 249 -15.19 4.20 12.35
C VAL A 249 -13.88 4.84 11.93
N TRP A 250 -13.00 4.13 11.24
CA TRP A 250 -11.73 4.69 10.75
C TRP A 250 -11.95 5.82 9.75
N THR A 251 -12.92 5.70 8.83
CA THR A 251 -13.24 6.80 7.93
C THR A 251 -13.61 8.05 8.72
N ALA A 252 -14.52 7.94 9.68
CA ALA A 252 -14.97 9.09 10.47
C ALA A 252 -13.88 9.66 11.41
N LEU A 253 -12.90 8.85 11.82
CA LEU A 253 -11.77 9.32 12.63
C LEU A 253 -10.68 10.05 11.83
N LEU A 254 -10.56 9.78 10.53
CA LEU A 254 -9.46 10.25 9.68
C LEU A 254 -9.90 11.32 8.67
N THR A 255 -11.19 11.61 8.54
CA THR A 255 -11.77 12.66 7.68
C THR A 255 -12.37 13.78 8.49
#